data_b07e3b6089da9fa08e1ab93479e0bbd1
#
_entry.id   b07e3b6089da9fa08e1ab93479e0bbd1
#
_cell.length_a   1.000
_cell.length_b   1.000
_cell.length_c   1.000
_cell.angle_alpha   90.00
_cell.angle_beta   90.00
_cell.angle_gamma   90.00
#
_symmetry.space_group_name_H-M   'P 1'
#
loop_
_entity.id
_entity.type
_entity.pdbx_description
1 polymer ?
#
loop_
_entity_poly.entity_id
_entity_poly.type
_entity_poly.pdbx_seq_one_letter_code
_entity_poly.pdbx_strand_id
1 'polypeptide(L)'
;MQRELVSFPLSPAVRVKLVAAGFQTAEDILEVKPSELSKEVGISKEEALETLQIIRRECVTDKPRCAGTSVAGKKYTALDLLKQEHTQGFIITFCSALDSILGGGIPLMKTTEVCGVPGVGKTQLCMQLAVDVQIPECFGGVAGEAVFIDTEGSFMVDRVVTLANACIQHLHLIAGTHMDEEHQKALEDFTLENILSHIYYFRCHDYTELLAQVYLLPDFLSNHSKVQLVIIDGIALPFRHDLDDLSLRTRLLNGLAQQMISLANNHRLAVCNIVQVTKPEGVHNTVSDHTSGI
;
A
#
# COMPACT_ATOMS: atom_id res chain seq x y z
N MET A 1 14.69 10.86 -21.34
CA MET A 1 15.72 11.75 -21.91
C MET A 1 16.93 11.66 -21.02
N GLN A 2 18.02 11.05 -21.49
CA GLN A 2 19.27 10.97 -20.75
C GLN A 2 19.88 12.38 -20.66
N ARG A 3 20.05 12.90 -19.45
CA ARG A 3 20.60 14.23 -19.24
C ARG A 3 22.11 14.14 -19.05
N GLU A 4 22.86 14.83 -19.92
CA GLU A 4 24.33 14.81 -19.88
C GLU A 4 24.86 15.55 -18.64
N LEU A 5 25.98 15.07 -18.08
CA LEU A 5 26.62 15.63 -16.90
C LEU A 5 27.08 17.08 -17.09
N VAL A 6 27.29 17.51 -18.33
CA VAL A 6 27.68 18.89 -18.67
C VAL A 6 26.63 19.90 -18.26
N SER A 7 25.35 19.52 -18.20
CA SER A 7 24.21 20.38 -17.85
C SER A 7 24.06 20.64 -16.34
N PHE A 8 24.82 19.95 -15.51
CA PHE A 8 24.73 20.11 -14.04
C PHE A 8 25.78 21.08 -13.51
N PRO A 9 25.48 21.84 -12.43
CA PRO A 9 26.40 22.79 -11.81
C PRO A 9 27.44 22.08 -10.92
N LEU A 10 28.18 21.16 -11.54
CA LEU A 10 29.29 20.43 -10.89
C LEU A 10 30.60 21.22 -11.01
N SER A 11 31.51 21.06 -10.03
CA SER A 11 32.83 21.66 -10.14
C SER A 11 33.56 21.10 -11.37
N PRO A 12 34.33 21.93 -12.10
CA PRO A 12 35.04 21.50 -13.31
C PRO A 12 35.97 20.30 -13.06
N ALA A 13 36.62 20.27 -11.89
CA ALA A 13 37.53 19.19 -11.51
C ALA A 13 36.84 17.85 -11.32
N VAL A 14 35.67 17.86 -10.65
CA VAL A 14 34.84 16.65 -10.44
C VAL A 14 34.25 16.18 -11.77
N ARG A 15 33.78 17.10 -12.61
CA ARG A 15 33.20 16.78 -13.92
C ARG A 15 34.21 16.07 -14.83
N VAL A 16 35.43 16.57 -14.90
CA VAL A 16 36.51 15.94 -15.72
C VAL A 16 36.79 14.53 -15.21
N LYS A 17 36.87 14.32 -13.90
CA LYS A 17 37.10 13.01 -13.31
C LYS A 17 35.96 12.04 -13.57
N LEU A 18 34.68 12.49 -13.50
CA LEU A 18 33.51 11.67 -13.82
C LEU A 18 33.51 11.20 -15.26
N VAL A 19 33.79 12.11 -16.22
CA VAL A 19 33.87 11.79 -17.64
C VAL A 19 35.05 10.84 -17.92
N ALA A 20 36.20 11.06 -17.27
CA ALA A 20 37.36 10.17 -17.39
C ALA A 20 37.11 8.76 -16.82
N ALA A 21 36.25 8.63 -15.81
CA ALA A 21 35.81 7.36 -15.27
C ALA A 21 34.67 6.70 -16.08
N GLY A 22 34.22 7.33 -17.20
CA GLY A 22 33.24 6.74 -18.11
C GLY A 22 31.76 7.13 -17.83
N PHE A 23 31.49 7.96 -16.83
CA PHE A 23 30.16 8.46 -16.53
C PHE A 23 29.81 9.62 -17.48
N GLN A 24 28.76 9.48 -18.28
CA GLN A 24 28.32 10.47 -19.25
C GLN A 24 26.98 11.11 -18.90
N THR A 25 26.10 10.36 -18.26
CA THR A 25 24.74 10.77 -17.94
C THR A 25 24.47 10.80 -16.43
N ALA A 26 23.44 11.52 -16.04
CA ALA A 26 22.99 11.57 -14.64
C ALA A 26 22.53 10.19 -14.14
N GLU A 27 21.93 9.39 -15.02
CA GLU A 27 21.42 8.06 -14.70
C GLU A 27 22.56 7.12 -14.32
N ASP A 28 23.70 7.17 -15.03
CA ASP A 28 24.90 6.35 -14.73
C ASP A 28 25.41 6.56 -13.31
N ILE A 29 25.27 7.78 -12.77
CA ILE A 29 25.77 8.15 -11.44
C ILE A 29 24.72 7.86 -10.35
N LEU A 30 23.44 8.02 -10.64
CA LEU A 30 22.37 7.86 -9.65
C LEU A 30 22.21 6.43 -9.12
N GLU A 31 22.65 5.44 -9.91
CA GLU A 31 22.64 4.02 -9.56
C GLU A 31 23.83 3.60 -8.67
N VAL A 32 24.88 4.43 -8.62
CA VAL A 32 26.12 4.11 -7.90
C VAL A 32 26.07 4.62 -6.45
N LYS A 33 26.56 3.82 -5.50
CA LYS A 33 26.67 4.23 -4.10
C LYS A 33 27.78 5.27 -3.91
N PRO A 34 27.65 6.23 -2.97
CA PRO A 34 28.66 7.25 -2.75
C PRO A 34 30.07 6.71 -2.48
N SER A 35 30.16 5.56 -1.81
CA SER A 35 31.44 4.91 -1.51
C SER A 35 32.11 4.26 -2.73
N GLU A 36 31.31 3.81 -3.69
CA GLU A 36 31.77 3.23 -4.95
C GLU A 36 32.18 4.34 -5.92
N LEU A 37 31.33 5.36 -6.05
CA LEU A 37 31.62 6.56 -6.85
C LEU A 37 32.93 7.23 -6.42
N SER A 38 33.15 7.38 -5.09
CA SER A 38 34.40 7.93 -4.53
C SER A 38 35.64 7.15 -4.97
N LYS A 39 35.55 5.81 -5.02
CA LYS A 39 36.68 4.93 -5.40
C LYS A 39 36.93 4.92 -6.91
N GLU A 40 35.89 4.86 -7.72
CA GLU A 40 35.98 4.75 -9.18
C GLU A 40 36.44 6.06 -9.81
N VAL A 41 35.96 7.19 -9.28
CA VAL A 41 36.25 8.53 -9.82
C VAL A 41 37.49 9.15 -9.19
N GLY A 42 37.99 8.63 -8.05
CA GLY A 42 39.13 9.18 -7.33
C GLY A 42 38.84 10.54 -6.72
N ILE A 43 37.66 10.72 -6.14
CA ILE A 43 37.19 11.91 -5.40
C ILE A 43 36.95 11.54 -3.93
N SER A 44 36.88 12.57 -3.05
CA SER A 44 36.56 12.33 -1.65
C SER A 44 35.11 11.81 -1.47
N LYS A 45 34.84 11.19 -0.33
CA LYS A 45 33.45 10.74 -0.03
C LYS A 45 32.49 11.92 0.09
N GLU A 46 32.96 13.04 0.59
CA GLU A 46 32.22 14.29 0.71
C GLU A 46 31.87 14.84 -0.68
N GLU A 47 32.84 14.89 -1.61
CA GLU A 47 32.63 15.33 -3.00
C GLU A 47 31.69 14.38 -3.76
N ALA A 48 31.77 13.07 -3.52
CA ALA A 48 30.85 12.09 -4.12
C ALA A 48 29.40 12.27 -3.60
N LEU A 49 29.23 12.53 -2.30
CA LEU A 49 27.93 12.83 -1.73
C LEU A 49 27.34 14.14 -2.26
N GLU A 50 28.14 15.20 -2.33
CA GLU A 50 27.73 16.51 -2.85
C GLU A 50 27.33 16.40 -4.33
N THR A 51 28.12 15.69 -5.14
CA THR A 51 27.83 15.42 -6.54
C THR A 51 26.48 14.71 -6.73
N LEU A 52 26.24 13.65 -5.96
CA LEU A 52 24.96 12.92 -5.99
C LEU A 52 23.79 13.80 -5.53
N GLN A 53 23.98 14.67 -4.56
CA GLN A 53 22.95 15.60 -4.09
C GLN A 53 22.60 16.64 -5.15
N ILE A 54 23.60 17.21 -5.83
CA ILE A 54 23.41 18.18 -6.91
C ILE A 54 22.63 17.53 -8.07
N ILE A 55 23.09 16.36 -8.53
CA ILE A 55 22.43 15.65 -9.64
C ILE A 55 20.99 15.28 -9.28
N ARG A 56 20.74 14.72 -8.10
CA ARG A 56 19.39 14.38 -7.63
C ARG A 56 18.49 15.62 -7.57
N ARG A 57 19.00 16.72 -7.04
CA ARG A 57 18.26 17.98 -6.93
C ARG A 57 17.84 18.53 -8.29
N GLU A 58 18.75 18.55 -9.25
CA GLU A 58 18.51 19.08 -10.60
C GLU A 58 17.63 18.13 -11.46
N CYS A 59 17.76 16.83 -11.29
CA CYS A 59 16.89 15.88 -11.99
C CYS A 59 15.43 15.94 -11.52
N VAL A 60 15.17 16.43 -10.30
CA VAL A 60 13.82 16.60 -9.76
C VAL A 60 13.08 17.82 -10.35
N THR A 61 13.81 18.83 -10.85
CA THR A 61 13.20 20.07 -11.39
C THR A 61 12.59 19.91 -12.78
N ASP A 62 12.93 18.88 -13.55
CA ASP A 62 12.52 18.69 -14.94
C ASP A 62 11.37 17.68 -15.17
N LYS A 63 10.83 17.06 -14.12
CA LYS A 63 9.62 16.24 -14.28
C LYS A 63 8.38 17.08 -14.00
N PRO A 64 7.33 17.00 -14.88
CA PRO A 64 6.04 17.56 -14.54
C PRO A 64 5.59 16.93 -13.21
N ARG A 65 5.15 17.78 -12.29
CA ARG A 65 4.77 17.43 -10.93
C ARG A 65 3.73 16.31 -10.90
N CYS A 66 4.19 15.07 -10.95
CA CYS A 66 3.53 14.00 -10.22
C CYS A 66 4.08 14.10 -8.79
N ALA A 67 3.23 14.49 -7.85
CA ALA A 67 3.58 14.68 -6.46
C ALA A 67 3.98 13.35 -5.83
N GLY A 68 5.27 13.12 -5.71
CA GLY A 68 5.90 11.92 -5.17
C GLY A 68 7.34 12.19 -4.75
N THR A 69 7.49 12.94 -3.69
CA THR A 69 8.47 12.89 -2.59
C THR A 69 9.94 12.63 -2.88
N SER A 70 10.74 13.68 -2.85
CA SER A 70 12.04 13.58 -2.18
C SER A 70 11.91 14.27 -0.82
N VAL A 71 11.92 13.49 0.26
CA VAL A 71 11.88 13.97 1.66
C VAL A 71 13.29 14.38 2.12
N ALA A 72 13.94 15.21 1.35
CA ALA A 72 15.14 15.90 1.81
C ALA A 72 14.85 17.40 1.85
N GLY A 73 14.29 17.88 2.96
CA GLY A 73 14.31 19.30 3.30
C GLY A 73 13.02 20.08 3.43
N LYS A 74 11.83 19.53 3.19
CA LYS A 74 10.59 20.22 3.56
C LYS A 74 10.37 20.08 5.06
N LYS A 75 10.55 21.16 5.80
CA LYS A 75 10.19 21.25 7.22
C LYS A 75 8.68 21.44 7.30
N TYR A 76 7.98 20.48 7.94
CA TYR A 76 6.57 20.58 8.26
C TYR A 76 6.42 20.89 9.74
N THR A 77 5.47 21.72 10.10
CA THR A 77 5.04 21.85 11.48
C THR A 77 4.06 20.69 11.82
N ALA A 78 3.89 20.40 13.10
CA ALA A 78 2.87 19.42 13.52
C ALA A 78 1.45 19.82 13.04
N LEU A 79 1.17 21.11 12.92
CA LEU A 79 -0.10 21.62 12.37
C LEU A 79 -0.23 21.33 10.88
N ASP A 80 0.86 21.43 10.10
CA ASP A 80 0.84 21.10 8.67
C ASP A 80 0.59 19.60 8.47
N LEU A 81 1.22 18.75 9.29
CA LEU A 81 0.99 17.30 9.28
C LEU A 81 -0.45 16.96 9.64
N LEU A 82 -1.00 17.59 10.68
CA LEU A 82 -2.40 17.40 11.09
C LEU A 82 -3.37 17.79 9.97
N LYS A 83 -3.15 18.93 9.32
CA LYS A 83 -3.97 19.36 8.17
C LYS A 83 -3.84 18.38 7.00
N GLN A 84 -2.65 17.86 6.75
CA GLN A 84 -2.43 16.85 5.72
C GLN A 84 -3.16 15.54 6.04
N GLU A 85 -3.16 15.09 7.29
CA GLU A 85 -3.91 13.92 7.74
C GLU A 85 -5.43 14.10 7.57
N HIS A 86 -5.96 15.28 7.90
CA HIS A 86 -7.39 15.57 7.70
C HIS A 86 -7.83 15.62 6.24
N THR A 87 -6.91 15.78 5.29
CA THR A 87 -7.20 15.73 3.85
C THR A 87 -7.04 14.34 3.25
N GLN A 88 -6.58 13.35 4.04
CA GLN A 88 -6.51 11.97 3.58
C GLN A 88 -7.91 11.36 3.55
N GLY A 89 -8.22 10.66 2.45
CA GLY A 89 -9.47 9.92 2.31
C GLY A 89 -9.49 8.65 3.19
N PHE A 90 -10.67 8.12 3.38
CA PHE A 90 -10.91 6.85 4.08
C PHE A 90 -11.79 5.96 3.21
N ILE A 91 -11.57 4.66 3.29
CA ILE A 91 -12.48 3.66 2.73
C ILE A 91 -13.47 3.31 3.83
N ILE A 92 -14.75 3.62 3.61
CA ILE A 92 -15.84 3.30 4.56
C ILE A 92 -16.04 1.79 4.64
N THR A 93 -16.44 1.28 5.81
CA THR A 93 -16.64 -0.16 6.05
C THR A 93 -18.12 -0.57 6.04
N PHE A 94 -19.03 0.35 5.79
CA PHE A 94 -20.48 0.18 5.98
C PHE A 94 -20.88 -0.21 7.42
N CYS A 95 -19.98 -0.07 8.37
CA CYS A 95 -20.24 -0.27 9.79
C CYS A 95 -19.90 1.01 10.56
N SER A 96 -20.90 1.81 10.90
CA SER A 96 -20.70 3.10 11.55
C SER A 96 -19.92 3.00 12.87
N ALA A 97 -20.10 1.89 13.62
CA ALA A 97 -19.35 1.66 14.85
C ALA A 97 -17.86 1.41 14.57
N LEU A 98 -17.54 0.66 13.51
CA LEU A 98 -16.16 0.41 13.11
C LEU A 98 -15.52 1.69 12.53
N ASP A 99 -16.23 2.39 11.66
CA ASP A 99 -15.76 3.65 11.08
C ASP A 99 -15.49 4.70 12.17
N SER A 100 -16.34 4.79 13.20
CA SER A 100 -16.14 5.68 14.34
C SER A 100 -14.86 5.34 15.12
N ILE A 101 -14.59 4.05 15.36
CA ILE A 101 -13.37 3.59 16.05
C ILE A 101 -12.12 3.90 15.22
N LEU A 102 -12.21 3.76 13.89
CA LEU A 102 -11.11 4.00 12.95
C LEU A 102 -10.94 5.49 12.58
N GLY A 103 -11.83 6.37 13.05
CA GLY A 103 -11.77 7.79 12.75
C GLY A 103 -12.28 8.17 11.36
N GLY A 104 -13.13 7.32 10.74
CA GLY A 104 -13.75 7.57 9.43
C GLY A 104 -13.74 6.37 8.48
N GLY A 105 -13.03 5.31 8.81
CA GLY A 105 -12.85 4.11 8.01
C GLY A 105 -11.40 3.69 7.87
N ILE A 106 -11.08 2.89 6.87
CA ILE A 106 -9.69 2.45 6.61
C ILE A 106 -8.93 3.61 5.95
N PRO A 107 -7.88 4.14 6.60
CA PRO A 107 -7.19 5.33 6.12
C PRO A 107 -6.34 5.05 4.88
N LEU A 108 -6.41 5.92 3.88
CA LEU A 108 -5.46 5.91 2.76
C LEU A 108 -4.06 6.30 3.23
N MET A 109 -3.03 5.91 2.48
CA MET A 109 -1.61 6.16 2.75
C MET A 109 -1.10 5.53 4.06
N LYS A 110 -1.84 4.60 4.63
CA LYS A 110 -1.48 3.89 5.87
C LYS A 110 -1.64 2.37 5.70
N THR A 111 -0.99 1.65 6.60
CA THR A 111 -1.20 0.20 6.75
C THR A 111 -2.11 -0.04 7.94
N THR A 112 -3.16 -0.84 7.73
CA THR A 112 -4.11 -1.27 8.77
C THR A 112 -3.93 -2.77 8.97
N GLU A 113 -3.80 -3.19 10.22
CA GLU A 113 -3.72 -4.60 10.58
C GLU A 113 -5.02 -5.04 11.27
N VAL A 114 -5.64 -6.10 10.73
CA VAL A 114 -6.85 -6.70 11.29
C VAL A 114 -6.48 -8.04 11.93
N CYS A 115 -6.43 -8.05 13.25
CA CYS A 115 -6.07 -9.23 14.05
C CYS A 115 -7.30 -9.87 14.68
N GLY A 116 -7.32 -11.20 14.73
CA GLY A 116 -8.40 -11.91 15.42
C GLY A 116 -8.30 -13.42 15.29
N VAL A 117 -9.06 -14.13 16.15
CA VAL A 117 -9.15 -15.59 16.09
C VAL A 117 -9.82 -16.06 14.78
N PRO A 118 -9.62 -17.33 14.39
CA PRO A 118 -10.33 -17.89 13.23
C PRO A 118 -11.85 -17.72 13.34
N GLY A 119 -12.53 -17.47 12.21
CA GLY A 119 -13.99 -17.43 12.12
C GLY A 119 -14.66 -16.12 12.57
N VAL A 120 -13.93 -15.09 13.02
CA VAL A 120 -14.53 -13.79 13.43
C VAL A 120 -14.91 -12.87 12.29
N GLY A 121 -14.66 -13.28 11.03
CA GLY A 121 -15.08 -12.50 9.85
C GLY A 121 -14.01 -11.60 9.24
N LYS A 122 -12.72 -11.78 9.53
CA LYS A 122 -11.63 -10.95 8.97
C LYS A 122 -11.63 -10.94 7.44
N THR A 123 -11.63 -12.11 6.81
CA THR A 123 -11.74 -12.26 5.34
C THR A 123 -13.02 -11.65 4.79
N GLN A 124 -14.16 -11.78 5.54
CA GLN A 124 -15.42 -11.15 5.14
C GLN A 124 -15.32 -9.63 5.10
N LEU A 125 -14.67 -9.03 6.12
CA LEU A 125 -14.39 -7.59 6.13
C LEU A 125 -13.51 -7.19 4.93
N CYS A 126 -12.49 -7.97 4.60
CA CYS A 126 -11.62 -7.68 3.46
C CYS A 126 -12.35 -7.78 2.11
N MET A 127 -13.22 -8.77 1.91
CA MET A 127 -14.05 -8.84 0.72
C MET A 127 -15.04 -7.67 0.64
N GLN A 128 -15.58 -7.22 1.78
CA GLN A 128 -16.42 -6.02 1.86
C GLN A 128 -15.61 -4.79 1.45
N LEU A 129 -14.42 -4.57 2.02
CA LEU A 129 -13.55 -3.44 1.67
C LEU A 129 -13.14 -3.41 0.20
N ALA A 130 -12.96 -4.58 -0.44
CA ALA A 130 -12.66 -4.67 -1.87
C ALA A 130 -13.83 -4.18 -2.76
N VAL A 131 -15.06 -4.25 -2.25
CA VAL A 131 -16.24 -3.64 -2.87
C VAL A 131 -16.32 -2.15 -2.51
N ASP A 132 -16.14 -1.81 -1.23
CA ASP A 132 -16.37 -0.47 -0.69
C ASP A 132 -15.40 0.58 -1.22
N VAL A 133 -14.15 0.20 -1.53
CA VAL A 133 -13.17 1.10 -2.15
C VAL A 133 -13.62 1.63 -3.50
N GLN A 134 -14.55 0.94 -4.17
CA GLN A 134 -15.05 1.31 -5.49
C GLN A 134 -16.26 2.23 -5.45
N ILE A 135 -16.81 2.52 -4.25
CA ILE A 135 -17.96 3.42 -4.09
C ILE A 135 -17.62 4.78 -4.70
N PRO A 136 -18.50 5.34 -5.54
CA PRO A 136 -18.27 6.63 -6.18
C PRO A 136 -18.12 7.77 -5.17
N GLU A 137 -17.33 8.79 -5.55
CA GLU A 137 -17.03 9.94 -4.68
C GLU A 137 -18.30 10.73 -4.29
N CYS A 138 -19.28 10.84 -5.19
CA CYS A 138 -20.57 11.49 -4.91
C CYS A 138 -21.38 10.80 -3.80
N PHE A 139 -21.10 9.51 -3.52
CA PHE A 139 -21.67 8.76 -2.39
C PHE A 139 -20.72 8.69 -1.17
N GLY A 140 -19.65 9.49 -1.18
CA GLY A 140 -18.68 9.55 -0.08
C GLY A 140 -17.60 8.45 -0.14
N GLY A 141 -17.49 7.71 -1.23
CA GLY A 141 -16.44 6.74 -1.48
C GLY A 141 -15.18 7.36 -2.07
N VAL A 142 -14.26 6.50 -2.52
CA VAL A 142 -12.98 6.92 -3.11
C VAL A 142 -12.86 6.54 -4.59
N ALA A 143 -13.85 5.88 -5.18
CA ALA A 143 -13.91 5.45 -6.58
C ALA A 143 -12.65 4.72 -7.06
N GLY A 144 -12.04 3.91 -6.15
CA GLY A 144 -10.78 3.21 -6.40
C GLY A 144 -10.98 1.77 -6.88
N GLU A 145 -9.89 1.05 -7.04
CA GLU A 145 -9.83 -0.37 -7.39
C GLU A 145 -9.10 -1.15 -6.27
N ALA A 146 -9.28 -2.46 -6.21
CA ALA A 146 -8.69 -3.30 -5.17
C ALA A 146 -7.73 -4.35 -5.74
N VAL A 147 -6.63 -4.58 -5.03
CA VAL A 147 -5.77 -5.77 -5.16
C VAL A 147 -6.04 -6.67 -3.96
N PHE A 148 -6.33 -7.94 -4.20
CA PHE A 148 -6.55 -8.96 -3.17
C PHE A 148 -5.51 -10.07 -3.32
N ILE A 149 -4.57 -10.15 -2.36
CA ILE A 149 -3.56 -11.20 -2.28
C ILE A 149 -4.05 -12.22 -1.23
N ASP A 150 -4.33 -13.42 -1.68
CA ASP A 150 -4.86 -14.51 -0.87
C ASP A 150 -3.80 -15.57 -0.64
N THR A 151 -3.38 -15.75 0.61
CA THR A 151 -2.43 -16.79 1.02
C THR A 151 -3.12 -18.00 1.65
N GLU A 152 -4.38 -17.86 2.09
CA GLU A 152 -5.14 -18.90 2.78
C GLU A 152 -6.09 -19.68 1.85
N GLY A 153 -6.40 -19.17 0.65
CA GLY A 153 -7.38 -19.76 -0.26
C GLY A 153 -8.82 -19.54 0.20
N SER A 154 -9.05 -18.43 0.90
CA SER A 154 -10.33 -18.13 1.53
C SER A 154 -11.20 -17.13 0.75
N PHE A 155 -10.71 -16.62 -0.37
CA PHE A 155 -11.46 -15.73 -1.26
C PHE A 155 -12.58 -16.47 -1.98
N MET A 156 -13.81 -15.99 -1.84
CA MET A 156 -15.00 -16.57 -2.46
C MET A 156 -15.69 -15.56 -3.35
N VAL A 157 -15.68 -15.79 -4.66
CA VAL A 157 -16.30 -14.89 -5.65
C VAL A 157 -17.80 -14.73 -5.40
N ASP A 158 -18.53 -15.83 -5.10
CA ASP A 158 -19.97 -15.79 -4.81
C ASP A 158 -20.32 -14.89 -3.63
N ARG A 159 -19.40 -14.83 -2.65
CA ARG A 159 -19.57 -13.94 -1.51
C ARG A 159 -19.36 -12.47 -1.90
N VAL A 160 -18.35 -12.19 -2.72
CA VAL A 160 -18.12 -10.84 -3.27
C VAL A 160 -19.33 -10.39 -4.10
N VAL A 161 -19.90 -11.26 -4.93
CA VAL A 161 -21.15 -11.01 -5.69
C VAL A 161 -22.30 -10.61 -4.75
N THR A 162 -22.46 -11.34 -3.63
CA THR A 162 -23.49 -11.03 -2.64
C THR A 162 -23.29 -9.64 -2.02
N LEU A 163 -22.05 -9.32 -1.65
CA LEU A 163 -21.67 -8.03 -1.05
C LEU A 163 -21.85 -6.88 -2.05
N ALA A 164 -21.40 -7.08 -3.29
CA ALA A 164 -21.55 -6.08 -4.36
C ALA A 164 -23.01 -5.76 -4.66
N ASN A 165 -23.86 -6.78 -4.80
CA ASN A 165 -25.30 -6.57 -5.01
C ASN A 165 -25.96 -5.83 -3.84
N ALA A 166 -25.59 -6.15 -2.59
CA ALA A 166 -26.09 -5.45 -1.42
C ALA A 166 -25.63 -3.98 -1.41
N CYS A 167 -24.38 -3.71 -1.78
CA CYS A 167 -23.84 -2.37 -1.91
C CYS A 167 -24.57 -1.56 -2.98
N ILE A 168 -24.77 -2.12 -4.18
CA ILE A 168 -25.52 -1.47 -5.28
C ILE A 168 -26.93 -1.12 -4.82
N GLN A 169 -27.66 -2.07 -4.21
CA GLN A 169 -29.01 -1.83 -3.69
C GLN A 169 -29.02 -0.73 -2.64
N HIS A 170 -28.04 -0.70 -1.75
CA HIS A 170 -27.93 0.32 -0.71
C HIS A 170 -27.71 1.72 -1.30
N LEU A 171 -26.82 1.86 -2.31
CA LEU A 171 -26.59 3.14 -2.98
C LEU A 171 -27.85 3.62 -3.71
N HIS A 172 -28.61 2.73 -4.35
CA HIS A 172 -29.89 3.08 -4.94
C HIS A 172 -30.92 3.57 -3.90
N LEU A 173 -30.93 2.99 -2.70
CA LEU A 173 -31.81 3.44 -1.61
C LEU A 173 -31.42 4.83 -1.09
N ILE A 174 -30.13 5.11 -0.93
CA ILE A 174 -29.62 6.41 -0.48
C ILE A 174 -29.90 7.49 -1.52
N ALA A 175 -29.72 7.19 -2.79
CA ALA A 175 -29.93 8.11 -3.89
C ALA A 175 -31.38 8.63 -3.98
N GLY A 176 -32.38 7.79 -3.60
CA GLY A 176 -33.79 8.18 -3.56
C GLY A 176 -34.37 8.52 -4.93
N THR A 177 -35.47 9.33 -4.92
CA THR A 177 -36.23 9.69 -6.15
C THR A 177 -35.79 11.02 -6.81
N HIS A 178 -34.96 11.80 -6.16
CA HIS A 178 -34.46 13.11 -6.63
C HIS A 178 -32.94 13.10 -6.72
N MET A 179 -32.41 12.37 -7.71
CA MET A 179 -30.99 12.33 -8.03
C MET A 179 -30.64 13.45 -8.99
N ASP A 180 -29.49 14.08 -8.79
CA ASP A 180 -28.84 14.88 -9.83
C ASP A 180 -28.20 13.96 -10.91
N GLU A 181 -27.80 14.55 -12.01
CA GLU A 181 -27.22 13.83 -13.16
C GLU A 181 -25.92 13.10 -12.78
N GLU A 182 -25.16 13.61 -11.82
CA GLU A 182 -23.89 13.03 -11.37
C GLU A 182 -24.13 11.70 -10.63
N HIS A 183 -25.04 11.70 -9.67
CA HIS A 183 -25.40 10.48 -8.92
C HIS A 183 -26.03 9.42 -9.83
N GLN A 184 -26.87 9.83 -10.77
CA GLN A 184 -27.51 8.92 -11.71
C GLN A 184 -26.47 8.21 -12.58
N LYS A 185 -25.54 8.98 -13.17
CA LYS A 185 -24.45 8.42 -13.98
C LYS A 185 -23.54 7.50 -13.16
N ALA A 186 -23.20 7.90 -11.94
CA ALA A 186 -22.36 7.09 -11.05
C ALA A 186 -23.01 5.73 -10.73
N LEU A 187 -24.34 5.67 -10.55
CA LEU A 187 -25.07 4.42 -10.34
C LEU A 187 -25.19 3.57 -11.62
N GLU A 188 -25.31 4.19 -12.80
CA GLU A 188 -25.32 3.47 -14.07
C GLU A 188 -23.98 2.75 -14.30
N ASP A 189 -22.85 3.38 -13.89
CA ASP A 189 -21.51 2.81 -14.00
C ASP A 189 -21.20 1.82 -12.87
N PHE A 190 -21.84 1.91 -11.71
CA PHE A 190 -21.60 1.06 -10.55
C PHE A 190 -22.37 -0.26 -10.64
N THR A 191 -21.95 -1.12 -11.55
CA THR A 191 -22.57 -2.43 -11.85
C THR A 191 -21.77 -3.58 -11.25
N LEU A 192 -22.43 -4.73 -11.07
CA LEU A 192 -21.77 -5.94 -10.59
C LEU A 192 -20.55 -6.32 -11.45
N GLU A 193 -20.69 -6.25 -12.77
CA GLU A 193 -19.62 -6.58 -13.71
C GLU A 193 -18.42 -5.64 -13.53
N ASN A 194 -18.67 -4.33 -13.44
CA ASN A 194 -17.62 -3.35 -13.20
C ASN A 194 -16.94 -3.59 -11.85
N ILE A 195 -17.70 -3.82 -10.78
CA ILE A 195 -17.15 -4.10 -9.45
C ILE A 195 -16.22 -5.33 -9.48
N LEU A 196 -16.64 -6.42 -10.09
CA LEU A 196 -15.84 -7.63 -10.18
C LEU A 196 -14.60 -7.45 -11.06
N SER A 197 -14.66 -6.65 -12.11
CA SER A 197 -13.54 -6.37 -13.01
C SER A 197 -12.45 -5.50 -12.39
N HIS A 198 -12.77 -4.76 -11.33
CA HIS A 198 -11.87 -3.87 -10.61
C HIS A 198 -11.31 -4.49 -9.31
N ILE A 199 -11.44 -5.80 -9.12
CA ILE A 199 -10.79 -6.56 -8.05
C ILE A 199 -9.75 -7.49 -8.66
N TYR A 200 -8.49 -7.14 -8.51
CA TYR A 200 -7.35 -7.93 -9.00
C TYR A 200 -6.97 -8.98 -7.98
N TYR A 201 -7.17 -10.24 -8.30
CA TYR A 201 -6.94 -11.37 -7.40
C TYR A 201 -5.61 -12.07 -7.69
N PHE A 202 -4.77 -12.23 -6.65
CA PHE A 202 -3.51 -12.97 -6.69
C PHE A 202 -3.51 -14.07 -5.63
N ARG A 203 -3.29 -15.32 -6.05
CA ARG A 203 -3.12 -16.44 -5.15
C ARG A 203 -1.63 -16.67 -4.89
N CYS A 204 -1.23 -16.70 -3.62
CA CYS A 204 0.14 -17.02 -3.20
C CYS A 204 0.09 -18.27 -2.29
N HIS A 205 0.88 -19.29 -2.60
CA HIS A 205 0.87 -20.56 -1.87
C HIS A 205 1.94 -20.61 -0.78
N ASP A 206 3.05 -19.91 -0.97
CA ASP A 206 4.18 -19.87 -0.06
C ASP A 206 4.70 -18.44 0.16
N TYR A 207 5.67 -18.28 1.07
CA TYR A 207 6.25 -16.98 1.37
C TYR A 207 7.07 -16.40 0.21
N THR A 208 7.64 -17.24 -0.66
CA THR A 208 8.44 -16.80 -1.80
C THR A 208 7.55 -16.14 -2.85
N GLU A 209 6.40 -16.76 -3.15
CA GLU A 209 5.38 -16.19 -4.04
C GLU A 209 4.84 -14.88 -3.48
N LEU A 210 4.54 -14.82 -2.17
CA LEU A 210 4.05 -13.60 -1.52
C LEU A 210 5.09 -12.47 -1.61
N LEU A 211 6.35 -12.75 -1.31
CA LEU A 211 7.42 -11.76 -1.40
C LEU A 211 7.62 -11.29 -2.84
N ALA A 212 7.62 -12.21 -3.81
CA ALA A 212 7.74 -11.88 -5.22
C ALA A 212 6.56 -11.01 -5.69
N GLN A 213 5.32 -11.37 -5.30
CA GLN A 213 4.13 -10.60 -5.64
C GLN A 213 4.20 -9.17 -5.10
N VAL A 214 4.56 -8.99 -3.82
CA VAL A 214 4.70 -7.66 -3.21
C VAL A 214 5.84 -6.87 -3.84
N TYR A 215 6.92 -7.52 -4.25
CA TYR A 215 8.02 -6.88 -4.96
C TYR A 215 7.61 -6.34 -6.35
N LEU A 216 6.73 -7.05 -7.05
CA LEU A 216 6.21 -6.66 -8.37
C LEU A 216 5.04 -5.66 -8.32
N LEU A 217 4.42 -5.47 -7.15
CA LEU A 217 3.28 -4.54 -6.99
C LEU A 217 3.57 -3.11 -7.45
N PRO A 218 4.75 -2.48 -7.21
CA PRO A 218 5.00 -1.12 -7.68
C PRO A 218 4.84 -0.95 -9.19
N ASP A 219 5.29 -1.92 -9.97
CA ASP A 219 5.18 -1.90 -11.43
C ASP A 219 3.71 -2.12 -11.86
N PHE A 220 3.01 -3.03 -11.19
CA PHE A 220 1.58 -3.24 -11.39
C PHE A 220 0.77 -1.97 -11.09
N LEU A 221 1.00 -1.34 -9.94
CA LEU A 221 0.31 -0.12 -9.51
C LEU A 221 0.61 1.09 -10.40
N SER A 222 1.79 1.14 -11.01
CA SER A 222 2.14 2.17 -11.98
C SER A 222 1.29 2.08 -13.26
N ASN A 223 0.85 0.87 -13.62
CA ASN A 223 -0.06 0.63 -14.75
C ASN A 223 -1.55 0.69 -14.36
N HIS A 224 -1.85 0.55 -13.06
CA HIS A 224 -3.20 0.52 -12.51
C HIS A 224 -3.34 1.63 -11.45
N SER A 225 -3.28 2.88 -11.88
CA SER A 225 -3.22 4.06 -11.00
C SER A 225 -4.50 4.30 -10.17
N LYS A 226 -5.60 3.63 -10.49
CA LYS A 226 -6.85 3.70 -9.74
C LYS A 226 -6.89 2.77 -8.52
N VAL A 227 -5.92 1.85 -8.38
CA VAL A 227 -5.87 0.98 -7.20
C VAL A 227 -5.60 1.82 -5.96
N GLN A 228 -6.55 1.79 -5.02
CA GLN A 228 -6.47 2.50 -3.75
C GLN A 228 -6.51 1.57 -2.52
N LEU A 229 -6.64 0.26 -2.75
CA LEU A 229 -6.62 -0.74 -1.69
C LEU A 229 -5.80 -1.95 -2.09
N VAL A 230 -4.86 -2.35 -1.24
CA VAL A 230 -4.16 -3.63 -1.31
C VAL A 230 -4.48 -4.43 -0.05
N ILE A 231 -5.03 -5.62 -0.23
CA ILE A 231 -5.37 -6.56 0.83
C ILE A 231 -4.40 -7.73 0.80
N ILE A 232 -3.87 -8.15 1.95
CA ILE A 232 -3.12 -9.39 2.11
C ILE A 232 -3.84 -10.24 3.16
N ASP A 233 -4.57 -11.24 2.69
CA ASP A 233 -5.31 -12.15 3.58
C ASP A 233 -4.45 -13.35 3.94
N GLY A 234 -3.96 -13.28 5.20
CA GLY A 234 -3.10 -14.27 5.81
C GLY A 234 -1.61 -13.97 5.71
N ILE A 235 -1.15 -12.71 5.96
CA ILE A 235 0.27 -12.33 5.83
C ILE A 235 1.23 -13.24 6.61
N ALA A 236 0.83 -13.78 7.76
CA ALA A 236 1.71 -14.57 8.63
C ALA A 236 1.74 -16.07 8.29
N LEU A 237 0.72 -16.58 7.58
CA LEU A 237 0.57 -18.01 7.34
C LEU A 237 1.73 -18.62 6.54
N PRO A 238 2.14 -18.06 5.40
CA PRO A 238 3.23 -18.63 4.61
C PRO A 238 4.56 -18.72 5.36
N PHE A 239 4.81 -17.78 6.27
CA PHE A 239 6.05 -17.74 7.05
C PHE A 239 6.06 -18.71 8.24
N ARG A 240 4.92 -19.27 8.63
CA ARG A 240 4.84 -20.23 9.76
C ARG A 240 5.20 -21.65 9.33
N HIS A 241 4.87 -22.03 8.10
CA HIS A 241 5.03 -23.40 7.62
C HIS A 241 6.41 -23.68 7.03
N ASP A 242 7.03 -22.68 6.39
CA ASP A 242 8.20 -22.92 5.55
C ASP A 242 9.51 -22.40 6.16
N LEU A 243 9.46 -21.73 7.31
CA LEU A 243 10.63 -21.11 7.91
C LEU A 243 10.79 -21.49 9.39
N ASP A 244 11.72 -22.42 9.67
CA ASP A 244 12.13 -22.80 11.02
C ASP A 244 13.06 -21.77 11.66
N ASP A 245 13.84 -21.01 10.85
CA ASP A 245 14.72 -19.96 11.32
C ASP A 245 13.93 -18.68 11.69
N LEU A 246 13.74 -18.49 13.00
CA LEU A 246 13.05 -17.33 13.56
C LEU A 246 13.71 -16.00 13.19
N SER A 247 15.05 -15.98 13.07
CA SER A 247 15.80 -14.78 12.73
C SER A 247 15.56 -14.38 11.26
N LEU A 248 15.61 -15.36 10.35
CA LEU A 248 15.30 -15.17 8.94
C LEU A 248 13.83 -14.72 8.77
N ARG A 249 12.90 -15.41 9.44
CA ARG A 249 11.47 -15.07 9.41
C ARG A 249 11.21 -13.62 9.85
N THR A 250 11.80 -13.19 10.96
CA THR A 250 11.67 -11.83 11.49
C THR A 250 12.20 -10.80 10.47
N ARG A 251 13.35 -11.09 9.87
CA ARG A 251 13.97 -10.20 8.88
C ARG A 251 13.12 -10.05 7.62
N LEU A 252 12.56 -11.16 7.09
CA LEU A 252 11.69 -11.15 5.93
C LEU A 252 10.37 -10.41 6.19
N LEU A 253 9.73 -10.66 7.34
CA LEU A 253 8.51 -9.94 7.74
C LEU A 253 8.75 -8.44 7.92
N ASN A 254 9.88 -8.05 8.51
CA ASN A 254 10.24 -6.63 8.61
C ASN A 254 10.45 -5.99 7.24
N GLY A 255 11.14 -6.69 6.32
CA GLY A 255 11.30 -6.23 4.93
C GLY A 255 9.96 -6.06 4.23
N LEU A 256 9.07 -7.04 4.36
CA LEU A 256 7.71 -6.99 3.81
C LEU A 256 6.91 -5.81 4.36
N ALA A 257 6.95 -5.60 5.69
CA ALA A 257 6.27 -4.46 6.34
C ALA A 257 6.77 -3.12 5.81
N GLN A 258 8.08 -2.95 5.65
CA GLN A 258 8.67 -1.73 5.09
C GLN A 258 8.25 -1.50 3.63
N GLN A 259 8.19 -2.55 2.81
CA GLN A 259 7.69 -2.45 1.45
C GLN A 259 6.22 -2.01 1.40
N MET A 260 5.36 -2.57 2.25
CA MET A 260 3.95 -2.19 2.31
C MET A 260 3.74 -0.75 2.77
N ILE A 261 4.49 -0.29 3.77
CA ILE A 261 4.48 1.13 4.19
C ILE A 261 4.92 2.03 3.02
N SER A 262 5.95 1.64 2.29
CA SER A 262 6.42 2.37 1.11
C SER A 262 5.37 2.40 -0.01
N LEU A 263 4.69 1.27 -0.29
CA LEU A 263 3.60 1.19 -1.26
C LEU A 263 2.44 2.12 -0.88
N ALA A 264 1.98 2.06 0.37
CA ALA A 264 0.90 2.90 0.87
C ALA A 264 1.19 4.39 0.66
N ASN A 265 2.41 4.83 0.99
CA ASN A 265 2.82 6.22 0.88
C ASN A 265 3.05 6.67 -0.58
N ASN A 266 3.75 5.86 -1.38
CA ASN A 266 4.16 6.24 -2.73
C ASN A 266 2.99 6.23 -3.72
N HIS A 267 2.06 5.29 -3.57
CA HIS A 267 0.89 5.14 -4.44
C HIS A 267 -0.40 5.71 -3.83
N ARG A 268 -0.32 6.30 -2.61
CA ARG A 268 -1.46 6.93 -1.91
C ARG A 268 -2.64 6.00 -1.69
N LEU A 269 -2.38 4.73 -1.42
CA LEU A 269 -3.38 3.69 -1.22
C LEU A 269 -3.41 3.18 0.24
N ALA A 270 -4.49 2.51 0.61
CA ALA A 270 -4.59 1.77 1.86
C ALA A 270 -3.99 0.36 1.69
N VAL A 271 -3.26 -0.11 2.70
CA VAL A 271 -2.84 -1.51 2.79
C VAL A 271 -3.52 -2.14 3.99
N CYS A 272 -4.28 -3.21 3.77
CA CYS A 272 -4.97 -3.95 4.82
C CYS A 272 -4.38 -5.37 4.95
N ASN A 273 -3.80 -5.68 6.10
CA ASN A 273 -3.19 -6.97 6.37
C ASN A 273 -4.00 -7.76 7.38
N ILE A 274 -4.19 -9.05 7.12
CA ILE A 274 -4.86 -9.96 8.05
C ILE A 274 -3.84 -10.79 8.81
N VAL A 275 -4.01 -10.79 10.13
CA VAL A 275 -3.22 -11.62 11.04
C VAL A 275 -4.15 -12.53 11.84
N GLN A 276 -3.93 -13.82 11.70
CA GLN A 276 -4.62 -14.82 12.51
C GLN A 276 -3.91 -15.03 13.84
N VAL A 277 -4.61 -14.75 14.94
CA VAL A 277 -4.12 -15.01 16.29
C VAL A 277 -4.50 -16.43 16.65
N THR A 278 -3.51 -17.31 16.79
CA THR A 278 -3.68 -18.65 17.37
C THR A 278 -3.45 -18.57 18.88
N LYS A 279 -4.35 -19.16 19.68
CA LYS A 279 -4.07 -19.34 21.12
C LYS A 279 -2.78 -20.16 21.26
N PRO A 280 -1.87 -19.82 22.20
CA PRO A 280 -0.77 -20.72 22.52
C PRO A 280 -1.36 -22.09 22.96
N GLU A 281 -0.86 -23.16 22.36
CA GLU A 281 -1.20 -24.52 22.79
C GLU A 281 -0.81 -24.66 24.25
N GLY A 282 -1.77 -24.91 25.15
CA GLY A 282 -1.51 -25.17 26.57
C GLY A 282 -2.36 -24.41 27.58
N VAL A 283 -3.25 -23.49 27.20
CA VAL A 283 -4.21 -22.90 28.13
C VAL A 283 -5.53 -23.69 28.06
N HIS A 284 -5.58 -24.84 28.69
CA HIS A 284 -6.86 -25.47 29.05
C HIS A 284 -7.54 -24.57 30.08
N ASN A 285 -8.62 -23.88 29.67
CA ASN A 285 -9.58 -23.32 30.62
C ASN A 285 -10.26 -24.50 31.33
N THR A 286 -9.75 -24.92 32.48
CA THR A 286 -10.56 -25.63 33.44
C THR A 286 -11.56 -24.64 34.03
N VAL A 287 -12.69 -24.48 33.35
CA VAL A 287 -13.90 -23.97 33.99
C VAL A 287 -14.36 -25.11 34.87
N SER A 288 -14.03 -25.04 36.17
CA SER A 288 -14.62 -25.89 37.19
C SER A 288 -16.07 -25.42 37.33
N ASP A 289 -16.99 -26.21 36.80
CA ASP A 289 -18.40 -26.18 37.16
C ASP A 289 -18.53 -26.50 38.65
N HIS A 290 -18.60 -25.46 39.46
CA HIS A 290 -19.14 -25.53 40.80
C HIS A 290 -20.64 -25.16 40.75
N THR A 291 -21.45 -26.08 40.24
CA THR A 291 -22.86 -26.16 40.61
C THR A 291 -22.99 -27.36 41.54
N SER A 292 -22.86 -27.14 42.81
CA SER A 292 -23.42 -28.04 43.83
C SER A 292 -24.25 -27.21 44.77
N GLY A 293 -25.55 -27.34 44.66
CA GLY A 293 -26.55 -27.74 45.61
C GLY A 293 -26.66 -26.87 46.85
N ILE A 294 -27.72 -26.12 46.92
CA ILE A 294 -28.80 -26.24 47.93
C ILE A 294 -30.03 -25.50 47.37
#